data_c1f00a6ce2f2cbaf590d537e3147bf8f
#
_entry.id   c1f00a6ce2f2cbaf590d537e3147bf8f
#
_cell.length_a   1.000
_cell.length_b   1.000
_cell.length_c   1.000
_cell.angle_alpha   90.00
_cell.angle_beta   90.00
_cell.angle_gamma   90.00
#
_symmetry.space_group_name_H-M   'P 1'
#
loop_
_entity.id
_entity.type
_entity.pdbx_description
1 polymer ?
#
loop_
_entity_poly.entity_id
_entity_poly.type
_entity_poly.pdbx_seq_one_letter_code
_entity_poly.pdbx_strand_id
1 'polypeptide(L)'
;TVQLAQEIKAEYDVPSMAHLTCVSSTKETVKKQLECMQEAGIENVLALRGDIPADAEFPLPDQFHYAVELVRYIKQIAPEMCIGGACYPEGHPEAVSKAQDIQHIKEKVDAGCEFLTTQMFFDNSIFYNYMYRLREAGVLVPVIAGIMPITRKNQVERSIQLSGSCVPARFKSIVDWFGDD
;
A
#
# COMPACT_ATOMS: atom_id res chain seq x y z
N THR A 1 11.64 9.35 6.65
CA THR A 1 11.42 7.88 6.46
C THR A 1 12.71 7.15 6.18
N VAL A 2 13.57 7.62 5.25
CA VAL A 2 14.84 6.94 4.92
C VAL A 2 15.74 6.82 6.14
N GLN A 3 15.96 7.91 6.88
CA GLN A 3 16.79 7.91 8.09
C GLN A 3 16.30 6.88 9.13
N LEU A 4 15.00 6.83 9.41
CA LEU A 4 14.43 5.84 10.35
C LEU A 4 14.63 4.40 9.87
N ALA A 5 14.44 4.13 8.57
CA ALA A 5 14.68 2.82 8.00
C ALA A 5 16.15 2.41 8.09
N GLN A 6 17.07 3.36 7.92
CA GLN A 6 18.50 3.15 8.09
C GLN A 6 18.87 2.84 9.54
N GLU A 7 18.33 3.59 10.50
CA GLU A 7 18.53 3.37 11.93
C GLU A 7 18.03 1.97 12.35
N ILE A 8 16.83 1.57 11.91
CA ILE A 8 16.28 0.24 12.18
C ILE A 8 17.20 -0.85 11.61
N LYS A 9 17.66 -0.71 10.37
CA LYS A 9 18.57 -1.68 9.76
C LYS A 9 19.90 -1.76 10.51
N ALA A 10 20.45 -0.62 10.89
CA ALA A 10 21.75 -0.56 11.58
C ALA A 10 21.69 -1.11 13.03
N GLU A 11 20.58 -0.85 13.74
CA GLU A 11 20.45 -1.23 15.15
C GLU A 11 19.99 -2.67 15.34
N TYR A 12 19.07 -3.15 14.48
CA TYR A 12 18.41 -4.44 14.68
C TYR A 12 18.79 -5.50 13.64
N ASP A 13 19.61 -5.15 12.64
CA ASP A 13 20.02 -6.04 11.54
C ASP A 13 18.81 -6.69 10.82
N VAL A 14 17.75 -5.92 10.64
CA VAL A 14 16.54 -6.36 9.93
C VAL A 14 16.35 -5.58 8.64
N PRO A 15 15.86 -6.22 7.55
CA PRO A 15 15.52 -5.51 6.33
C PRO A 15 14.45 -4.46 6.58
N SER A 16 14.69 -3.24 6.13
CA SER A 16 13.75 -2.13 6.23
C SER A 16 13.08 -1.87 4.89
N MET A 17 11.83 -1.39 4.93
CA MET A 17 11.08 -0.96 3.76
C MET A 17 10.67 0.50 3.94
N ALA A 18 11.04 1.35 3.00
CA ALA A 18 10.67 2.76 3.00
C ALA A 18 9.43 2.99 2.12
N HIS A 19 8.54 3.89 2.55
CA HIS A 19 7.38 4.32 1.76
C HIS A 19 7.78 5.45 0.82
N LEU A 20 7.36 5.35 -0.43
CA LEU A 20 7.49 6.38 -1.48
C LEU A 20 6.12 6.67 -2.05
N THR A 21 5.76 7.96 -2.11
CA THR A 21 4.42 8.38 -2.56
C THR A 21 4.50 9.31 -3.78
N CYS A 22 3.50 9.21 -4.66
CA CYS A 22 3.34 10.14 -5.79
C CYS A 22 2.96 11.55 -5.30
N VAL A 23 2.05 11.61 -4.32
CA VAL A 23 1.60 12.88 -3.74
C VAL A 23 2.77 13.58 -3.04
N SER A 24 2.91 14.87 -3.28
CA SER A 24 3.98 15.72 -2.75
C SER A 24 5.41 15.36 -3.19
N SER A 25 5.58 14.50 -4.20
CA SER A 25 6.89 14.09 -4.70
C SER A 25 7.01 14.34 -6.20
N THR A 26 7.99 15.14 -6.58
CA THR A 26 8.40 15.29 -7.98
C THR A 26 9.30 14.14 -8.40
N LYS A 27 9.49 13.92 -9.70
CA LYS A 27 10.44 12.93 -10.23
C LYS A 27 11.85 13.12 -9.68
N GLU A 28 12.29 14.37 -9.56
CA GLU A 28 13.61 14.70 -8.99
C GLU A 28 13.68 14.33 -7.49
N THR A 29 12.65 14.65 -6.73
CA THR A 29 12.58 14.28 -5.30
C THR A 29 12.61 12.78 -5.11
N VAL A 30 11.85 12.02 -5.91
CA VAL A 30 11.85 10.55 -5.90
C VAL A 30 13.24 10.01 -6.22
N LYS A 31 13.92 10.53 -7.24
CA LYS A 31 15.28 10.13 -7.59
C LYS A 31 16.26 10.32 -6.43
N LYS A 32 16.27 11.51 -5.82
CA LYS A 32 17.12 11.80 -4.65
C LYS A 32 16.82 10.87 -3.47
N GLN A 33 15.54 10.58 -3.22
CA GLN A 33 15.16 9.65 -2.15
C GLN A 33 15.65 8.23 -2.41
N LEU A 34 15.57 7.76 -3.67
CA LEU A 34 16.10 6.44 -4.05
C LEU A 34 17.63 6.38 -3.92
N GLU A 35 18.34 7.40 -4.35
CA GLU A 35 19.80 7.51 -4.15
C GLU A 35 20.16 7.42 -2.66
N CYS A 36 19.49 8.20 -1.79
CA CYS A 36 19.67 8.12 -0.35
C CYS A 36 19.32 6.72 0.24
N MET A 37 18.29 6.06 -0.29
CA MET A 37 17.95 4.70 0.13
C MET A 37 19.04 3.70 -0.23
N GLN A 38 19.57 3.76 -1.45
CA GLN A 38 20.66 2.90 -1.92
C GLN A 38 21.94 3.12 -1.08
N GLU A 39 22.34 4.38 -0.84
CA GLU A 39 23.46 4.73 0.02
C GLU A 39 23.29 4.21 1.46
N ALA A 40 22.06 4.21 1.98
CA ALA A 40 21.70 3.67 3.28
C ALA A 40 21.57 2.14 3.31
N GLY A 41 21.76 1.46 2.16
CA GLY A 41 21.60 0.02 2.02
C GLY A 41 20.16 -0.47 2.17
N ILE A 42 19.16 0.39 1.93
CA ILE A 42 17.75 0.03 1.92
C ILE A 42 17.40 -0.53 0.55
N GLU A 43 16.93 -1.77 0.53
CA GLU A 43 16.66 -2.54 -0.69
C GLU A 43 15.18 -2.65 -1.04
N ASN A 44 14.28 -2.25 -0.13
CA ASN A 44 12.84 -2.43 -0.26
C ASN A 44 12.10 -1.10 -0.20
N VAL A 45 11.15 -0.91 -1.12
CA VAL A 45 10.31 0.28 -1.20
C VAL A 45 8.84 -0.10 -1.40
N LEU A 46 7.95 0.55 -0.67
CA LEU A 46 6.51 0.47 -0.91
C LEU A 46 6.09 1.69 -1.73
N ALA A 47 5.77 1.46 -3.01
CA ALA A 47 5.36 2.48 -3.95
C ALA A 47 3.84 2.72 -3.86
N LEU A 48 3.45 3.91 -3.42
CA LEU A 48 2.07 4.29 -3.17
C LEU A 48 1.70 5.55 -3.96
N ARG A 49 0.41 5.76 -4.22
CA ARG A 49 -0.04 7.07 -4.68
C ARG A 49 0.05 8.09 -3.53
N GLY A 50 -0.34 7.72 -2.35
CA GLY A 50 -0.55 8.57 -1.19
C GLY A 50 -1.95 9.19 -1.18
N ASP A 51 -2.34 9.72 -0.02
CA ASP A 51 -3.61 10.41 0.16
C ASP A 51 -3.49 11.85 -0.37
N ILE A 52 -4.46 12.27 -1.18
CA ILE A 52 -4.51 13.62 -1.74
C ILE A 52 -5.21 14.50 -0.71
N PRO A 53 -4.53 15.52 -0.13
CA PRO A 53 -5.19 16.48 0.75
C PRO A 53 -6.33 17.20 0.01
N ALA A 54 -7.41 17.50 0.72
CA ALA A 54 -8.63 18.07 0.11
C ALA A 54 -8.42 19.43 -0.58
N ASP A 55 -7.39 20.15 -0.16
CA ASP A 55 -7.01 21.48 -0.65
C ASP A 55 -5.75 21.46 -1.53
N ALA A 56 -5.23 20.27 -1.85
CA ALA A 56 -4.03 20.15 -2.68
C ALA A 56 -4.39 20.01 -4.16
N GLU A 57 -3.66 20.73 -5.00
CA GLU A 57 -3.65 20.50 -6.44
C GLU A 57 -2.76 19.28 -6.74
N PHE A 58 -3.36 18.23 -7.27
CA PHE A 58 -2.65 17.00 -7.63
C PHE A 58 -3.26 16.37 -8.89
N PRO A 59 -2.42 15.88 -9.81
CA PRO A 59 -0.95 15.96 -9.80
C PRO A 59 -0.44 17.31 -10.35
N LEU A 60 0.71 17.75 -9.85
CA LEU A 60 1.48 18.82 -10.49
C LEU A 60 2.26 18.28 -11.70
N PRO A 61 2.72 19.14 -12.65
CA PRO A 61 3.30 18.69 -13.93
C PRO A 61 4.44 17.69 -13.85
N ASP A 62 5.25 17.71 -12.79
CA ASP A 62 6.40 16.82 -12.62
C ASP A 62 6.15 15.67 -11.62
N GLN A 63 4.89 15.44 -11.25
CA GLN A 63 4.50 14.36 -10.35
C GLN A 63 3.98 13.15 -11.11
N PHE A 64 3.93 12.00 -10.43
CA PHE A 64 3.26 10.80 -10.92
C PHE A 64 1.78 10.83 -10.54
N HIS A 65 0.89 10.45 -11.46
CA HIS A 65 -0.55 10.36 -11.20
C HIS A 65 -0.90 9.12 -10.38
N TYR A 66 -0.29 7.99 -10.73
CA TYR A 66 -0.61 6.69 -10.17
C TYR A 66 0.65 5.94 -9.74
N ALA A 67 0.48 5.08 -8.75
CA ALA A 67 1.57 4.25 -8.24
C ALA A 67 2.26 3.39 -9.32
N VAL A 68 1.53 2.97 -10.37
CA VAL A 68 2.12 2.21 -11.49
C VAL A 68 3.18 3.00 -12.26
N GLU A 69 3.00 4.32 -12.39
CA GLU A 69 4.00 5.18 -13.03
C GLU A 69 5.24 5.30 -12.16
N LEU A 70 5.04 5.44 -10.85
CA LEU A 70 6.13 5.44 -9.87
C LEU A 70 6.90 4.12 -9.89
N VAL A 71 6.22 2.97 -9.93
CA VAL A 71 6.84 1.64 -10.06
C VAL A 71 7.71 1.56 -11.31
N ARG A 72 7.21 1.96 -12.48
CA ARG A 72 7.97 1.98 -13.74
C ARG A 72 9.21 2.85 -13.62
N TYR A 73 9.08 4.02 -13.03
CA TYR A 73 10.20 4.95 -12.86
C TYR A 73 11.25 4.39 -11.92
N ILE A 74 10.86 3.79 -10.79
CA ILE A 74 11.80 3.15 -9.86
C ILE A 74 12.56 2.03 -10.58
N LYS A 75 11.88 1.14 -11.31
CA LYS A 75 12.52 0.05 -12.07
C LYS A 75 13.46 0.54 -13.15
N GLN A 76 13.22 1.73 -13.71
CA GLN A 76 14.12 2.33 -14.70
C GLN A 76 15.43 2.84 -14.09
N ILE A 77 15.38 3.47 -12.90
CA ILE A 77 16.55 4.16 -12.31
C ILE A 77 17.21 3.39 -11.16
N ALA A 78 16.50 2.45 -10.54
CA ALA A 78 16.99 1.60 -9.44
C ALA A 78 16.42 0.17 -9.62
N PRO A 79 16.83 -0.59 -10.66
CA PRO A 79 16.24 -1.88 -11.03
C PRO A 79 16.38 -2.95 -9.95
N GLU A 80 17.40 -2.86 -9.09
CA GLU A 80 17.63 -3.80 -7.98
C GLU A 80 16.65 -3.60 -6.80
N MET A 81 15.97 -2.47 -6.72
CA MET A 81 15.03 -2.24 -5.62
C MET A 81 13.87 -3.22 -5.68
N CYS A 82 13.59 -3.89 -4.56
CA CYS A 82 12.39 -4.69 -4.38
C CYS A 82 11.19 -3.77 -4.13
N ILE A 83 10.21 -3.82 -5.03
CA ILE A 83 9.07 -2.90 -5.01
C ILE A 83 7.80 -3.60 -4.54
N GLY A 84 7.23 -3.11 -3.45
CA GLY A 84 5.88 -3.44 -3.01
C GLY A 84 4.83 -2.45 -3.51
N GLY A 85 3.60 -2.90 -3.65
CA GLY A 85 2.45 -2.07 -3.99
C GLY A 85 1.26 -2.31 -3.08
N ALA A 86 0.37 -1.32 -2.95
CA ALA A 86 -0.88 -1.49 -2.24
C ALA A 86 -1.94 -2.18 -3.11
N CYS A 87 -2.79 -2.98 -2.47
CA CYS A 87 -3.97 -3.59 -3.06
C CYS A 87 -5.15 -3.59 -2.07
N TYR A 88 -6.37 -3.76 -2.58
CA TYR A 88 -7.60 -3.50 -1.83
C TYR A 88 -8.54 -4.70 -1.93
N PRO A 89 -8.67 -5.55 -0.90
CA PRO A 89 -9.55 -6.72 -0.93
C PRO A 89 -11.01 -6.39 -1.21
N GLU A 90 -11.47 -5.24 -0.75
CA GLU A 90 -12.83 -4.75 -0.98
C GLU A 90 -13.01 -3.95 -2.27
N GLY A 91 -11.89 -3.65 -2.95
CA GLY A 91 -11.79 -2.78 -4.12
C GLY A 91 -11.35 -1.37 -3.76
N HIS A 92 -10.58 -0.74 -4.65
CA HIS A 92 -10.17 0.65 -4.48
C HIS A 92 -11.40 1.57 -4.55
N PRO A 93 -11.55 2.57 -3.66
CA PRO A 93 -12.72 3.46 -3.64
C PRO A 93 -12.98 4.20 -4.96
N GLU A 94 -11.93 4.51 -5.71
CA GLU A 94 -12.02 5.21 -7.00
C GLU A 94 -12.15 4.26 -8.21
N ALA A 95 -12.08 2.95 -8.02
CA ALA A 95 -12.24 2.01 -9.11
C ALA A 95 -13.71 1.90 -9.52
N VAL A 96 -13.98 1.95 -10.82
CA VAL A 96 -15.34 1.82 -11.37
C VAL A 96 -15.93 0.43 -11.09
N SER A 97 -15.07 -0.58 -10.98
CA SER A 97 -15.45 -1.95 -10.66
C SER A 97 -14.32 -2.75 -10.06
N LYS A 98 -14.67 -3.82 -9.33
CA LYS A 98 -13.68 -4.77 -8.78
C LYS A 98 -12.85 -5.46 -9.89
N ALA A 99 -13.40 -5.63 -11.09
CA ALA A 99 -12.66 -6.19 -12.23
C ALA A 99 -11.58 -5.21 -12.73
N GLN A 100 -11.91 -3.93 -12.81
CA GLN A 100 -10.97 -2.89 -13.18
C GLN A 100 -9.86 -2.73 -12.13
N ASP A 101 -10.21 -2.80 -10.84
CA ASP A 101 -9.21 -2.75 -9.76
C ASP A 101 -8.20 -3.88 -9.88
N ILE A 102 -8.66 -5.12 -10.12
CA ILE A 102 -7.77 -6.27 -10.39
C ILE A 102 -6.86 -6.02 -11.59
N GLN A 103 -7.38 -5.41 -12.67
CA GLN A 103 -6.58 -5.06 -13.84
C GLN A 103 -5.49 -4.04 -13.48
N HIS A 104 -5.80 -3.01 -12.70
CA HIS A 104 -4.79 -2.05 -12.23
C HIS A 104 -3.72 -2.70 -11.34
N ILE A 105 -4.09 -3.71 -10.53
CA ILE A 105 -3.11 -4.48 -9.75
C ILE A 105 -2.20 -5.28 -10.69
N LYS A 106 -2.77 -5.92 -11.72
CA LYS A 106 -1.97 -6.64 -12.71
C LYS A 106 -0.99 -5.69 -13.41
N GLU A 107 -1.43 -4.52 -13.82
CA GLU A 107 -0.57 -3.50 -14.46
C GLU A 107 0.59 -3.07 -13.55
N LYS A 108 0.37 -2.95 -12.23
CA LYS A 108 1.44 -2.68 -11.26
C LYS A 108 2.46 -3.82 -11.18
N VAL A 109 1.98 -5.06 -11.16
CA VAL A 109 2.87 -6.24 -11.11
C VAL A 109 3.65 -6.36 -12.42
N ASP A 110 3.00 -6.19 -13.58
CA ASP A 110 3.66 -6.21 -14.89
C ASP A 110 4.67 -5.05 -15.05
N ALA A 111 4.47 -3.95 -14.32
CA ALA A 111 5.41 -2.82 -14.27
C ALA A 111 6.63 -3.08 -13.39
N GLY A 112 6.65 -4.16 -12.59
CA GLY A 112 7.78 -4.54 -11.75
C GLY A 112 7.52 -4.58 -10.24
N CYS A 113 6.26 -4.55 -9.82
CA CYS A 113 5.90 -4.76 -8.43
C CYS A 113 6.09 -6.24 -8.06
N GLU A 114 6.89 -6.52 -7.02
CA GLU A 114 7.32 -7.88 -6.65
C GLU A 114 6.50 -8.49 -5.51
N PHE A 115 5.80 -7.67 -4.75
CA PHE A 115 4.82 -8.10 -3.74
C PHE A 115 3.72 -7.05 -3.56
N LEU A 116 2.64 -7.45 -2.93
CA LEU A 116 1.51 -6.57 -2.62
C LEU A 116 1.25 -6.57 -1.12
N THR A 117 0.82 -5.42 -0.60
CA THR A 117 0.30 -5.30 0.78
C THR A 117 -1.15 -4.87 0.70
N THR A 118 -2.05 -5.58 1.38
CA THR A 118 -3.46 -5.23 1.34
C THR A 118 -3.78 -4.05 2.25
N GLN A 119 -4.79 -3.27 1.87
CA GLN A 119 -5.53 -2.46 2.83
C GLN A 119 -6.09 -3.39 3.92
N MET A 120 -6.28 -2.87 5.15
CA MET A 120 -6.90 -3.64 6.22
C MET A 120 -8.30 -4.12 5.82
N PHE A 121 -8.67 -5.29 6.30
CA PHE A 121 -9.98 -5.90 6.11
C PHE A 121 -10.38 -6.66 7.38
N PHE A 122 -11.69 -6.89 7.56
CA PHE A 122 -12.25 -7.54 8.76
C PHE A 122 -12.99 -8.83 8.44
N ASP A 123 -13.11 -9.20 7.16
CA ASP A 123 -13.74 -10.44 6.71
C ASP A 123 -12.76 -11.24 5.84
N ASN A 124 -12.35 -12.39 6.36
CA ASN A 124 -11.45 -13.31 5.65
C ASN A 124 -12.05 -13.83 4.34
N SER A 125 -13.39 -13.93 4.23
CA SER A 125 -14.06 -14.40 3.02
C SER A 125 -13.82 -13.42 1.86
N ILE A 126 -13.82 -12.11 2.16
CA ILE A 126 -13.50 -11.06 1.18
C ILE A 126 -12.05 -11.21 0.72
N PHE A 127 -11.13 -11.39 1.66
CA PHE A 127 -9.71 -11.58 1.34
C PHE A 127 -9.47 -12.84 0.49
N TYR A 128 -10.06 -13.98 0.84
CA TYR A 128 -9.89 -15.21 0.06
C TYR A 128 -10.47 -15.09 -1.34
N ASN A 129 -11.65 -14.49 -1.49
CA ASN A 129 -12.23 -14.21 -2.80
C ASN A 129 -11.34 -13.28 -3.63
N TYR A 130 -10.79 -12.24 -3.01
CA TYR A 130 -9.83 -11.34 -3.65
C TYR A 130 -8.59 -12.07 -4.14
N MET A 131 -7.98 -12.90 -3.28
CA MET A 131 -6.81 -13.72 -3.64
C MET A 131 -7.10 -14.64 -4.83
N TYR A 132 -8.27 -15.28 -4.85
CA TYR A 132 -8.68 -16.12 -5.98
C TYR A 132 -8.72 -15.31 -7.28
N ARG A 133 -9.36 -14.15 -7.27
CA ARG A 133 -9.48 -13.26 -8.45
C ARG A 133 -8.13 -12.73 -8.91
N LEU A 134 -7.21 -12.42 -8.01
CA LEU A 134 -5.83 -12.06 -8.36
C LEU A 134 -5.16 -13.20 -9.12
N ARG A 135 -5.27 -14.44 -8.63
CA ARG A 135 -4.68 -15.62 -9.28
C ARG A 135 -5.31 -15.90 -10.65
N GLU A 136 -6.61 -15.78 -10.80
CA GLU A 136 -7.28 -15.88 -12.10
C GLU A 136 -6.77 -14.83 -13.10
N ALA A 137 -6.48 -13.62 -12.65
CA ALA A 137 -5.90 -12.56 -13.48
C ALA A 137 -4.39 -12.73 -13.77
N GLY A 138 -3.76 -13.80 -13.25
CA GLY A 138 -2.33 -14.08 -13.43
C GLY A 138 -1.42 -13.27 -12.52
N VAL A 139 -1.92 -12.67 -11.45
CA VAL A 139 -1.11 -12.00 -10.41
C VAL A 139 -0.61 -13.06 -9.44
N LEU A 140 0.67 -13.43 -9.54
CA LEU A 140 1.28 -14.54 -8.78
C LEU A 140 2.24 -14.09 -7.67
N VAL A 141 2.53 -12.80 -7.56
CA VAL A 141 3.40 -12.25 -6.53
C VAL A 141 2.86 -12.51 -5.11
N PRO A 142 3.71 -12.55 -4.08
CA PRO A 142 3.27 -12.62 -2.70
C PRO A 142 2.32 -11.48 -2.32
N VAL A 143 1.35 -11.78 -1.45
CA VAL A 143 0.41 -10.79 -0.91
C VAL A 143 0.49 -10.83 0.61
N ILE A 144 0.87 -9.71 1.20
CA ILE A 144 0.95 -9.52 2.64
C ILE A 144 -0.39 -8.97 3.12
N ALA A 145 -1.04 -9.66 4.04
CA ALA A 145 -2.30 -9.21 4.62
C ALA A 145 -2.07 -8.04 5.59
N GLY A 146 -2.66 -6.88 5.29
CA GLY A 146 -2.69 -5.74 6.18
C GLY A 146 -3.70 -5.97 7.31
N ILE A 147 -3.24 -5.93 8.55
CA ILE A 147 -4.06 -6.16 9.75
C ILE A 147 -3.98 -4.95 10.66
N MET A 148 -5.13 -4.50 11.14
CA MET A 148 -5.23 -3.48 12.17
C MET A 148 -5.93 -4.05 13.40
N PRO A 149 -5.23 -4.24 14.52
CA PRO A 149 -5.87 -4.70 15.75
C PRO A 149 -6.80 -3.60 16.31
N ILE A 150 -8.05 -3.96 16.57
CA ILE A 150 -9.00 -3.09 17.23
C ILE A 150 -8.99 -3.41 18.72
N THR A 151 -8.53 -2.47 19.52
CA THR A 151 -8.42 -2.59 20.98
C THR A 151 -9.41 -1.69 21.72
N ARG A 152 -10.12 -0.81 21.01
CA ARG A 152 -11.11 0.11 21.59
C ARG A 152 -12.27 0.33 20.61
N LYS A 153 -13.46 0.51 21.14
CA LYS A 153 -14.70 0.72 20.37
C LYS A 153 -14.62 1.88 19.37
N ASN A 154 -14.05 3.00 19.75
CA ASN A 154 -13.93 4.19 18.89
C ASN A 154 -12.99 3.98 17.68
N GLN A 155 -12.15 2.94 17.70
CA GLN A 155 -11.27 2.62 16.58
C GLN A 155 -12.02 2.00 15.39
N VAL A 156 -13.18 1.38 15.61
CA VAL A 156 -13.98 0.78 14.52
C VAL A 156 -14.42 1.84 13.52
N GLU A 157 -15.05 2.93 14.01
CA GLU A 157 -15.51 4.01 13.15
C GLU A 157 -14.36 4.69 12.43
N ARG A 158 -13.25 4.94 13.12
CA ARG A 158 -12.05 5.52 12.54
C ARG A 158 -11.46 4.61 11.46
N SER A 159 -11.42 3.30 11.69
CA SER A 159 -10.93 2.34 10.71
C SER A 159 -11.78 2.33 9.44
N ILE A 160 -13.11 2.36 9.58
CA ILE A 160 -14.04 2.45 8.45
C ILE A 160 -13.80 3.75 7.66
N GLN A 161 -13.66 4.88 8.33
CA GLN A 161 -13.43 6.17 7.68
C GLN A 161 -12.10 6.21 6.92
N LEU A 162 -11.03 5.60 7.48
CA LEU A 162 -9.70 5.60 6.87
C LEU A 162 -9.56 4.62 5.70
N SER A 163 -10.21 3.47 5.78
CA SER A 163 -9.99 2.37 4.82
C SER A 163 -11.16 2.15 3.86
N GLY A 164 -12.33 2.66 4.17
CA GLY A 164 -13.57 2.30 3.47
C GLY A 164 -13.98 0.83 3.68
N SER A 165 -13.31 0.11 4.60
CA SER A 165 -13.56 -1.32 4.82
C SER A 165 -14.89 -1.58 5.50
N CYS A 166 -15.54 -2.67 5.09
CA CYS A 166 -16.76 -3.15 5.72
C CYS A 166 -16.43 -3.92 7.02
N VAL A 167 -17.05 -3.54 8.12
CA VAL A 167 -16.92 -4.26 9.40
C VAL A 167 -18.10 -5.23 9.54
N PRO A 168 -17.85 -6.56 9.62
CA PRO A 168 -18.90 -7.55 9.79
C PRO A 168 -19.71 -7.29 11.07
N ALA A 169 -21.03 -7.50 11.00
CA ALA A 169 -21.93 -7.28 12.13
C ALA A 169 -21.51 -8.07 13.39
N ARG A 170 -21.02 -9.31 13.22
CA ARG A 170 -20.50 -10.13 14.31
C ARG A 170 -19.30 -9.48 14.99
N PHE A 171 -18.35 -8.94 14.22
CA PHE A 171 -17.19 -8.25 14.76
C PHE A 171 -17.61 -6.98 15.51
N LYS A 172 -18.49 -6.18 14.90
CA LYS A 172 -19.05 -4.99 15.54
C LYS A 172 -19.73 -5.31 16.87
N SER A 173 -20.55 -6.37 16.91
CA SER A 173 -21.21 -6.81 18.16
C SER A 173 -20.23 -7.19 19.26
N ILE A 174 -19.10 -7.86 18.91
CA ILE A 174 -18.06 -8.20 19.89
C ILE A 174 -17.41 -6.92 20.44
N VAL A 175 -17.06 -5.97 19.57
CA VAL A 175 -16.46 -4.70 20.00
C VAL A 175 -17.44 -3.85 20.81
N ASP A 176 -18.72 -3.84 20.44
CA ASP A 176 -19.77 -3.12 21.18
C ASP A 176 -19.97 -3.70 22.59
N TRP A 177 -19.71 -4.99 22.77
CA TRP A 177 -19.88 -5.68 24.05
C TRP A 177 -18.64 -5.60 24.95
N PHE A 178 -17.43 -5.64 24.40
CA PHE A 178 -16.17 -5.75 25.16
C PHE A 178 -15.20 -4.57 24.94
N GLY A 179 -15.49 -3.64 24.08
CA GLY A 179 -14.53 -2.64 23.63
C GLY A 179 -14.27 -1.46 24.59
N ASP A 180 -14.92 -1.44 25.73
CA ASP A 180 -14.74 -0.41 26.76
C ASP A 180 -14.10 -0.97 28.05
N ASP A 181 -13.68 -2.25 28.08
CA ASP A 181 -13.03 -2.93 29.21
C ASP A 181 -11.49 -2.79 29.17
#